data_dd3ca75bfd6c0d61a02cd56e974bbd41
#
_entry.id   dd3ca75bfd6c0d61a02cd56e974bbd41
#
_cell.length_a   1.000
_cell.length_b   1.000
_cell.length_c   1.000
_cell.angle_alpha   90.00
_cell.angle_beta   90.00
_cell.angle_gamma   90.00
#
_symmetry.space_group_name_H-M   'P 1'
#
loop_
_entity.id
_entity.type
_entity.pdbx_description
1 polymer ?
#
loop_
_entity_poly.entity_id
_entity_poly.type
_entity_poly.pdbx_seq_one_letter_code
_entity_poly.pdbx_strand_id
1 'polypeptide(L)'
;MKKYLPVLRNSSFFKGLTDEEILSILHCVEATAVSKERDSYIFRAADSTEVMGLVVSGCVLVIQEDLWGHRNILSKCHAGDFFGEPYAASPGAVLNISVVADEDCEILLLNIQRLLVTCPTACEHHQKLIRNLVSVLANKILILNDKITHVGKRTTR
;
A
#
# COMPACT_ATOMS: atom_id res chain seq x y z
N MET A 1 7.93 8.38 -15.03
CA MET A 1 6.87 7.45 -14.57
C MET A 1 6.47 6.38 -15.59
N LYS A 2 6.63 6.65 -16.89
CA LYS A 2 6.30 5.66 -17.94
C LYS A 2 7.04 4.33 -17.77
N LYS A 3 8.25 4.34 -17.25
CA LYS A 3 9.07 3.14 -17.03
C LYS A 3 8.44 2.15 -16.03
N TYR A 4 7.50 2.60 -15.20
CA TYR A 4 6.82 1.76 -14.22
C TYR A 4 5.52 1.14 -14.73
N LEU A 5 5.05 1.55 -15.91
CA LEU A 5 3.78 1.05 -16.46
C LEU A 5 3.67 -0.48 -16.52
N PRO A 6 4.73 -1.23 -16.90
CA PRO A 6 4.61 -2.69 -16.91
C PRO A 6 4.23 -3.29 -15.57
N VAL A 7 4.76 -2.77 -14.47
CA VAL A 7 4.41 -3.21 -13.11
C VAL A 7 3.03 -2.71 -12.72
N LEU A 8 2.74 -1.44 -13.00
CA LEU A 8 1.48 -0.80 -12.62
C LEU A 8 0.27 -1.44 -13.31
N ARG A 9 0.40 -1.83 -14.56
CA ARG A 9 -0.68 -2.52 -15.31
C ARG A 9 -1.12 -3.82 -14.63
N ASN A 10 -0.20 -4.51 -13.99
CA ASN A 10 -0.48 -5.77 -13.33
C ASN A 10 -0.93 -5.61 -11.88
N SER A 11 -0.96 -4.37 -11.39
CA SER A 11 -1.41 -4.07 -10.04
C SER A 11 -2.93 -4.02 -9.98
N SER A 12 -3.51 -4.64 -8.95
CA SER A 12 -4.96 -4.63 -8.75
C SER A 12 -5.53 -3.23 -8.52
N PHE A 13 -4.71 -2.30 -8.03
CA PHE A 13 -5.10 -0.91 -7.81
C PHE A 13 -5.43 -0.19 -9.13
N PHE A 14 -4.72 -0.54 -10.19
CA PHE A 14 -4.89 0.09 -11.50
C PHE A 14 -5.70 -0.76 -12.48
N LYS A 15 -6.39 -1.78 -11.98
CA LYS A 15 -7.20 -2.67 -12.82
C LYS A 15 -8.27 -1.90 -13.59
N GLY A 16 -8.35 -2.15 -14.89
CA GLY A 16 -9.34 -1.52 -15.76
C GLY A 16 -8.99 -0.12 -16.24
N LEU A 17 -7.78 0.37 -15.93
CA LEU A 17 -7.30 1.68 -16.38
C LEU A 17 -6.34 1.53 -17.58
N THR A 18 -6.41 2.50 -18.49
CA THR A 18 -5.46 2.62 -19.59
C THR A 18 -4.15 3.21 -19.07
N ASP A 19 -3.08 3.10 -19.87
CA ASP A 19 -1.79 3.69 -19.53
C ASP A 19 -1.90 5.21 -19.31
N GLU A 20 -2.67 5.89 -20.14
CA GLU A 20 -2.89 7.34 -20.00
C GLU A 20 -3.62 7.68 -18.71
N GLU A 21 -4.63 6.89 -18.34
CA GLU A 21 -5.34 7.07 -17.09
C GLU A 21 -4.42 6.82 -15.89
N ILE A 22 -3.58 5.79 -15.94
CA ILE A 22 -2.60 5.50 -14.89
C ILE A 22 -1.65 6.68 -14.70
N LEU A 23 -1.08 7.20 -15.78
CA LEU A 23 -0.16 8.33 -15.71
C LEU A 23 -0.84 9.59 -15.17
N SER A 24 -2.09 9.82 -15.55
CA SER A 24 -2.88 10.94 -15.03
C SER A 24 -3.08 10.82 -13.52
N ILE A 25 -3.39 9.63 -13.04
CA ILE A 25 -3.58 9.36 -11.61
C ILE A 25 -2.28 9.55 -10.83
N LEU A 26 -1.16 9.07 -11.35
CA LEU A 26 0.15 9.26 -10.71
C LEU A 26 0.46 10.74 -10.53
N HIS A 27 0.08 11.56 -11.49
CA HIS A 27 0.20 13.02 -11.37
C HIS A 27 -0.73 13.58 -10.29
N CYS A 28 -2.01 13.16 -10.28
CA CYS A 28 -3.00 13.63 -9.30
C CYS A 28 -2.64 13.29 -7.87
N VAL A 29 -2.08 12.12 -7.62
CA VAL A 29 -1.68 11.68 -6.27
C VAL A 29 -0.23 12.06 -5.93
N GLU A 30 0.40 12.87 -6.77
CA GLU A 30 1.79 13.31 -6.57
C GLU A 30 2.74 12.14 -6.33
N ALA A 31 2.66 11.12 -7.17
CA ALA A 31 3.48 9.92 -7.03
C ALA A 31 4.97 10.28 -7.06
N THR A 32 5.72 9.77 -6.10
CA THR A 32 7.15 10.00 -5.97
C THR A 32 7.87 8.66 -5.91
N ALA A 33 8.90 8.49 -6.72
CA ALA A 33 9.73 7.30 -6.69
C ALA A 33 10.85 7.47 -5.67
N VAL A 34 11.03 6.47 -4.81
CA VAL A 34 12.13 6.42 -3.85
C VAL A 34 12.83 5.08 -3.97
N SER A 35 14.16 5.10 -3.81
CA SER A 35 14.97 3.88 -3.72
C SER A 35 15.37 3.66 -2.28
N LYS A 36 15.25 2.42 -1.81
CA LYS A 36 15.61 2.04 -0.44
C LYS A 36 16.58 0.87 -0.47
N GLU A 37 17.62 0.97 0.34
CA GLU A 37 18.56 -0.12 0.55
C GLU A 37 17.94 -1.16 1.48
N ARG A 38 18.44 -2.39 1.37
CA ARG A 38 18.09 -3.48 2.27
C ARG A 38 18.19 -3.04 3.73
N ASP A 39 17.23 -3.45 4.55
CA ASP A 39 17.10 -3.15 5.98
C ASP A 39 16.73 -1.70 6.31
N SER A 40 16.50 -0.85 5.31
CA SER A 40 15.98 0.50 5.52
C SER A 40 14.49 0.49 5.83
N TYR A 41 14.05 1.39 6.71
CA TYR A 41 12.63 1.58 6.99
C TYR A 41 12.01 2.50 5.94
N ILE A 42 10.86 2.09 5.41
CA ILE A 42 10.01 2.94 4.58
C ILE A 42 9.01 3.67 5.48
N PHE A 43 8.35 2.93 6.36
CA PHE A 43 7.47 3.45 7.40
C PHE A 43 7.89 2.91 8.76
N ARG A 44 7.74 3.73 9.81
CA ARG A 44 8.03 3.32 11.19
C ARG A 44 6.75 3.35 12.02
N ALA A 45 6.58 2.36 12.88
CA ALA A 45 5.51 2.35 13.87
C ALA A 45 5.57 3.62 14.73
N ALA A 46 4.42 4.09 15.18
CA ALA A 46 4.20 5.31 15.94
C ALA A 46 4.20 6.60 15.11
N ASP A 47 4.67 6.56 13.85
CA ASP A 47 4.51 7.67 12.92
C ASP A 47 3.12 7.63 12.28
N SER A 48 2.74 8.71 11.62
CA SER A 48 1.58 8.76 10.75
C SER A 48 2.02 8.94 9.30
N THR A 49 1.16 8.62 8.35
CA THR A 49 1.46 8.79 6.93
C THR A 49 0.24 9.24 6.15
N GLU A 50 0.45 10.07 5.14
CA GLU A 50 -0.56 10.46 4.15
C GLU A 50 -0.36 9.71 2.82
N VAL A 51 0.72 8.94 2.72
CA VAL A 51 1.07 8.23 1.50
C VAL A 51 0.99 6.72 1.71
N MET A 52 0.56 6.01 0.69
CA MET A 52 0.72 4.56 0.61
C MET A 52 1.91 4.24 -0.28
N GLY A 53 2.44 3.04 -0.12
CA GLY A 53 3.54 2.56 -0.95
C GLY A 53 3.08 1.51 -1.95
N LEU A 54 3.72 1.52 -3.12
CA LEU A 54 3.59 0.47 -4.12
C LEU A 54 4.99 0.02 -4.52
N VAL A 55 5.26 -1.28 -4.39
CA VAL A 55 6.56 -1.85 -4.73
C VAL A 55 6.69 -1.94 -6.25
N VAL A 56 7.70 -1.28 -6.79
CA VAL A 56 8.00 -1.35 -8.23
C VAL A 56 9.01 -2.46 -8.51
N SER A 57 10.03 -2.56 -7.66
CA SER A 57 11.03 -3.62 -7.74
C SER A 57 11.51 -3.97 -6.34
N GLY A 58 12.00 -5.20 -6.16
CA GLY A 58 12.45 -5.68 -4.87
C GLY A 58 11.32 -6.18 -3.99
N CYS A 59 11.52 -6.12 -2.69
CA CYS A 59 10.59 -6.68 -1.73
C CYS A 59 10.64 -5.90 -0.42
N VAL A 60 9.48 -5.72 0.21
CA VAL A 60 9.37 -5.12 1.54
C VAL A 60 8.62 -6.05 2.47
N LEU A 61 8.91 -5.95 3.77
CA LEU A 61 8.23 -6.66 4.84
C LEU A 61 7.39 -5.70 5.65
N VAL A 62 6.15 -6.08 5.92
CA VAL A 62 5.29 -5.42 6.90
C VAL A 62 5.44 -6.18 8.21
N ILE A 63 5.92 -5.51 9.25
CA ILE A 63 6.30 -6.14 10.51
C ILE A 63 5.66 -5.45 11.71
N GLN A 64 5.55 -6.19 12.81
CA GLN A 64 5.34 -5.64 14.14
C GLN A 64 6.55 -6.01 14.99
N GLU A 65 7.04 -5.04 15.76
CA GLU A 65 8.11 -5.26 16.71
C GLU A 65 7.56 -5.09 18.13
N ASP A 66 7.95 -5.99 19.04
CA ASP A 66 7.59 -5.87 20.45
C ASP A 66 8.63 -5.04 21.20
N LEU A 67 8.42 -4.84 22.50
CA LEU A 67 9.31 -4.06 23.35
C LEU A 67 10.70 -4.69 23.50
N TRP A 68 10.83 -5.98 23.18
CA TRP A 68 12.11 -6.72 23.27
C TRP A 68 12.79 -6.87 21.92
N GLY A 69 12.28 -6.20 20.87
CA GLY A 69 12.87 -6.24 19.54
C GLY A 69 12.55 -7.45 18.72
N HIS A 70 11.61 -8.30 19.16
CA HIS A 70 11.16 -9.43 18.35
C HIS A 70 10.31 -8.94 17.20
N ARG A 71 10.62 -9.42 16.00
CA ARG A 71 9.88 -9.10 14.79
C ARG A 71 8.86 -10.17 14.47
N ASN A 72 7.63 -9.74 14.22
CA ASN A 72 6.59 -10.59 13.68
C ASN A 72 6.28 -10.13 12.26
N ILE A 73 6.55 -10.96 11.27
CA ILE A 73 6.29 -10.62 9.86
C ILE A 73 4.81 -10.84 9.57
N LEU A 74 4.10 -9.76 9.27
CA LEU A 74 2.67 -9.81 8.96
C LEU A 74 2.42 -10.09 7.48
N SER A 75 3.23 -9.51 6.60
CA SER A 75 3.12 -9.75 5.17
C SER A 75 4.41 -9.38 4.45
N LYS A 76 4.55 -9.89 3.24
CA LYS A 76 5.65 -9.63 2.34
C LYS A 76 5.07 -9.08 1.05
N CYS A 77 5.57 -7.93 0.62
CA CYS A 77 5.10 -7.25 -0.58
C CYS A 77 6.15 -7.31 -1.68
N HIS A 78 5.74 -7.81 -2.83
CA HIS A 78 6.55 -7.91 -4.04
C HIS A 78 6.13 -6.84 -5.06
N ALA A 79 6.80 -6.81 -6.20
CA ALA A 79 6.48 -5.87 -7.26
C ALA A 79 4.98 -5.93 -7.63
N GLY A 80 4.33 -4.77 -7.63
CA GLY A 80 2.89 -4.64 -7.88
C GLY A 80 2.04 -4.61 -6.63
N ASP A 81 2.56 -5.00 -5.47
CA ASP A 81 1.83 -5.01 -4.20
C ASP A 81 1.88 -3.65 -3.52
N PHE A 82 0.83 -3.34 -2.74
CA PHE A 82 0.76 -2.10 -1.96
C PHE A 82 0.92 -2.36 -0.47
N PHE A 83 1.26 -1.29 0.24
CA PHE A 83 1.30 -1.30 1.70
C PHE A 83 0.94 0.08 2.25
N GLY A 84 0.43 0.10 3.48
CA GLY A 84 0.14 1.33 4.21
C GLY A 84 -1.17 2.03 3.84
N GLU A 85 -1.98 1.45 2.95
CA GLU A 85 -3.22 2.07 2.49
C GLU A 85 -4.25 2.35 3.60
N PRO A 86 -4.44 1.49 4.62
CA PRO A 86 -5.40 1.80 5.68
C PRO A 86 -5.01 3.06 6.46
N TYR A 87 -3.72 3.25 6.68
CA TYR A 87 -3.21 4.42 7.41
C TYR A 87 -3.25 5.68 6.56
N ALA A 88 -2.87 5.57 5.31
CA ALA A 88 -2.89 6.70 4.37
C ALA A 88 -4.30 7.21 4.12
N ALA A 89 -5.30 6.32 4.11
CA ALA A 89 -6.70 6.67 3.90
C ALA A 89 -7.38 7.22 5.16
N SER A 90 -6.79 7.05 6.33
CA SER A 90 -7.37 7.47 7.61
C SER A 90 -6.55 8.61 8.21
N PRO A 91 -6.95 9.89 8.00
CA PRO A 91 -6.19 11.03 8.50
C PRO A 91 -5.92 10.94 10.00
N GLY A 92 -4.66 11.14 10.38
CA GLY A 92 -4.23 11.10 11.78
C GLY A 92 -4.07 9.71 12.38
N ALA A 93 -4.33 8.64 11.62
CA ALA A 93 -4.10 7.29 12.10
C ALA A 93 -2.60 7.06 12.33
N VAL A 94 -2.29 6.47 13.48
CA VAL A 94 -0.90 6.14 13.85
C VAL A 94 -0.60 4.71 13.41
N LEU A 95 0.56 4.52 12.79
CA LEU A 95 1.03 3.21 12.37
C LEU A 95 1.30 2.32 13.58
N ASN A 96 0.72 1.13 13.60
CA ASN A 96 1.08 0.09 14.57
C ASN A 96 1.97 -0.99 13.95
N ILE A 97 2.43 -0.72 12.73
CA ILE A 97 3.33 -1.59 11.97
C ILE A 97 4.50 -0.76 11.46
N SER A 98 5.55 -1.43 11.08
CA SER A 98 6.67 -0.85 10.34
C SER A 98 6.80 -1.54 8.99
N VAL A 99 7.38 -0.86 8.01
CA VAL A 99 7.66 -1.43 6.70
C VAL A 99 9.15 -1.29 6.44
N VAL A 100 9.80 -2.42 6.19
CA VAL A 100 11.27 -2.54 6.06
C VAL A 100 11.60 -3.15 4.71
N ALA A 101 12.62 -2.63 4.04
CA ALA A 101 13.13 -3.22 2.81
C ALA A 101 13.81 -4.56 3.11
N ASP A 102 13.32 -5.64 2.50
CA ASP A 102 13.92 -6.99 2.62
C ASP A 102 15.10 -7.17 1.67
N GLU A 103 15.14 -6.36 0.62
CA GLU A 103 16.24 -6.23 -0.32
C GLU A 103 16.22 -4.83 -0.89
N ASP A 104 17.23 -4.46 -1.66
CA ASP A 104 17.23 -3.17 -2.34
C ASP A 104 15.99 -3.06 -3.21
N CYS A 105 15.23 -1.98 -3.06
CA CYS A 105 13.93 -1.84 -3.69
C CYS A 105 13.68 -0.44 -4.21
N GLU A 106 12.76 -0.35 -5.16
CA GLU A 106 12.23 0.91 -5.66
C GLU A 106 10.73 0.93 -5.38
N ILE A 107 10.26 2.04 -4.84
CA ILE A 107 8.90 2.18 -4.32
C ILE A 107 8.31 3.47 -4.85
N LEU A 108 7.04 3.43 -5.25
CA LEU A 108 6.25 4.63 -5.49
C LEU A 108 5.47 4.98 -4.23
N LEU A 109 5.53 6.23 -3.81
CA LEU A 109 4.72 6.77 -2.73
C LEU A 109 3.59 7.59 -3.34
N LEU A 110 2.35 7.26 -2.99
CA LEU A 110 1.14 7.84 -3.54
C LEU A 110 0.35 8.55 -2.45
N ASN A 111 0.06 9.83 -2.63
CA ASN A 111 -0.74 10.58 -1.66
C ASN A 111 -2.22 10.29 -1.86
N ILE A 112 -2.75 9.35 -1.07
CA ILE A 112 -4.13 8.89 -1.17
C ILE A 112 -5.13 9.96 -0.77
N GLN A 113 -4.77 10.87 0.12
CA GLN A 113 -5.67 11.96 0.50
C GLN A 113 -6.07 12.82 -0.69
N ARG A 114 -5.16 13.01 -1.64
CA ARG A 114 -5.47 13.74 -2.88
C ARG A 114 -6.47 13.01 -3.77
N LEU A 115 -6.50 11.69 -3.70
CA LEU A 115 -7.47 10.88 -4.42
C LEU A 115 -8.87 11.02 -3.80
N LEU A 116 -8.94 11.11 -2.48
CA LEU A 116 -10.20 11.18 -1.73
C LEU A 116 -10.82 12.58 -1.77
N VAL A 117 -10.04 13.60 -2.10
CA VAL A 117 -10.56 14.95 -2.32
C VAL A 117 -11.26 14.98 -3.67
N THR A 118 -12.43 15.61 -3.73
CA THR A 118 -13.21 15.71 -4.96
C THR A 118 -12.40 16.39 -6.07
N CYS A 119 -12.18 15.67 -7.17
CA CYS A 119 -11.54 16.25 -8.34
C CYS A 119 -12.47 17.29 -8.96
N PRO A 120 -12.00 18.54 -9.18
CA PRO A 120 -12.84 19.59 -9.77
C PRO A 120 -13.38 19.24 -11.16
N THR A 121 -12.72 18.30 -11.86
CA THR A 121 -13.08 17.88 -13.22
C THR A 121 -13.89 16.59 -13.27
N ALA A 122 -14.27 16.01 -12.13
CA ALA A 122 -15.10 14.80 -12.02
C ALA A 122 -14.65 13.67 -12.96
N CYS A 123 -13.38 13.32 -12.92
CA CYS A 123 -12.79 12.35 -13.82
C CYS A 123 -13.36 10.93 -13.58
N GLU A 124 -13.78 10.26 -14.65
CA GLU A 124 -14.26 8.87 -14.56
C GLU A 124 -13.21 7.91 -14.01
N HIS A 125 -11.95 8.12 -14.34
CA HIS A 125 -10.87 7.26 -13.86
C HIS A 125 -10.62 7.39 -12.36
N HIS A 126 -10.93 8.53 -11.74
CA HIS A 126 -10.94 8.67 -10.27
C HIS A 126 -11.95 7.73 -9.63
N GLN A 127 -13.15 7.62 -10.20
CA GLN A 127 -14.19 6.72 -9.71
C GLN A 127 -13.75 5.26 -9.82
N LYS A 128 -13.14 4.88 -10.94
CA LYS A 128 -12.59 3.53 -11.14
C LYS A 128 -11.54 3.22 -10.10
N LEU A 129 -10.65 4.18 -9.84
CA LEU A 129 -9.57 3.99 -8.89
C LEU A 129 -10.08 3.87 -7.45
N ILE A 130 -11.03 4.69 -7.05
CA ILE A 130 -11.68 4.61 -5.73
C ILE A 130 -12.35 3.25 -5.56
N ARG A 131 -13.04 2.78 -6.59
CA ARG A 131 -13.65 1.45 -6.58
C ARG A 131 -12.61 0.36 -6.41
N ASN A 132 -11.50 0.45 -7.12
CA ASN A 132 -10.38 -0.50 -7.00
C ASN A 132 -9.79 -0.47 -5.60
N LEU A 133 -9.60 0.72 -5.01
CA LEU A 133 -9.09 0.86 -3.66
C LEU A 133 -10.01 0.20 -2.64
N VAL A 134 -11.33 0.44 -2.74
CA VAL A 134 -12.31 -0.20 -1.85
C VAL A 134 -12.24 -1.72 -2.00
N SER A 135 -12.14 -2.23 -3.22
CA SER A 135 -12.05 -3.66 -3.50
C SER A 135 -10.78 -4.27 -2.89
N VAL A 136 -9.63 -3.60 -3.02
CA VAL A 136 -8.35 -4.05 -2.45
C VAL A 136 -8.44 -4.10 -0.93
N LEU A 137 -8.95 -3.04 -0.30
CA LEU A 137 -9.10 -2.97 1.15
C LEU A 137 -10.07 -4.03 1.67
N ALA A 138 -11.20 -4.22 0.99
CA ALA A 138 -12.18 -5.24 1.35
C ALA A 138 -11.57 -6.64 1.29
N ASN A 139 -10.80 -6.94 0.24
CA ASN A 139 -10.13 -8.23 0.09
C ASN A 139 -9.12 -8.47 1.22
N LYS A 140 -8.35 -7.47 1.59
CA LYS A 140 -7.40 -7.57 2.71
C LYS A 140 -8.12 -7.82 4.03
N ILE A 141 -9.27 -7.19 4.26
CA ILE A 141 -10.09 -7.41 5.46
C ILE A 141 -10.60 -8.85 5.49
N LEU A 142 -11.08 -9.38 4.37
CA LEU A 142 -11.56 -10.76 4.29
C LEU A 142 -10.45 -11.76 4.61
N ILE A 143 -9.24 -11.53 4.12
CA ILE A 143 -8.08 -12.36 4.40
C ILE A 143 -7.74 -12.33 5.90
N LEU A 144 -7.73 -11.14 6.50
CA LEU A 144 -7.47 -10.97 7.93
C LEU A 144 -8.55 -11.65 8.77
N ASN A 145 -9.82 -11.55 8.42
CA ASN A 145 -10.91 -12.19 9.12
C ASN A 145 -10.77 -13.72 9.09
N ASP A 146 -10.35 -14.27 7.97
CA ASP A 146 -10.09 -15.70 7.84
C ASP A 146 -8.98 -16.15 8.78
N LYS A 147 -7.87 -15.40 8.85
CA LYS A 147 -6.77 -15.68 9.77
C LYS A 147 -7.21 -15.62 11.23
N ILE A 148 -8.01 -14.63 11.61
CA ILE A 148 -8.53 -14.48 12.96
C ILE A 148 -9.44 -15.67 13.29
N THR A 149 -10.30 -16.10 12.38
CA THR A 149 -11.18 -17.27 12.57
C THR A 149 -10.38 -18.53 12.84
N HIS A 150 -9.29 -18.76 12.09
CA HIS A 150 -8.42 -19.92 12.32
C HIS A 150 -7.75 -19.86 13.69
N VAL A 151 -7.25 -18.71 14.11
CA VAL A 151 -6.65 -18.52 15.44
C VAL A 151 -7.69 -18.75 16.53
N GLY A 152 -8.91 -18.21 16.38
CA GLY A 152 -10.01 -18.41 17.32
C GLY A 152 -10.40 -19.87 17.48
N LYS A 153 -10.43 -20.65 16.41
CA LYS A 153 -10.71 -22.07 16.45
C LYS A 153 -9.64 -22.85 17.22
N ARG A 154 -8.38 -22.42 17.17
CA ARG A 154 -7.28 -23.06 17.91
C ARG A 154 -7.35 -22.79 19.41
N THR A 155 -7.87 -21.63 19.81
CA THR A 155 -7.90 -21.20 21.21
C THR A 155 -9.16 -21.59 21.95
N THR A 156 -10.23 -21.98 21.26
CA THR A 156 -11.53 -22.34 21.87
C THR A 156 -11.69 -23.81 22.22
N ARG A 157 -10.64 -24.56 22.14
CA ARG A 157 -10.68 -25.98 22.55
C ARG A 157 -10.45 -26.20 24.03
#